data_203d2ed20e55d4078041d98e82866d95
#
_entry.id   203d2ed20e55d4078041d98e82866d95
#
_cell.length_a   1.000
_cell.length_b   1.000
_cell.length_c   1.000
_cell.angle_alpha   90.00
_cell.angle_beta   90.00
_cell.angle_gamma   90.00
#
_symmetry.space_group_name_H-M   'P 1'
#
loop_
_entity.id
_entity.type
_entity.pdbx_description
1 polymer ?
#
loop_
_entity_poly.entity_id
_entity_poly.type
_entity_poly.pdbx_seq_one_letter_code
_entity_poly.pdbx_strand_id
1 'polypeptide(L)'
;MLQGRSRYLVSTFALLLIGCEKIPEYQVPITLEPQYTFVAPQHIPELDRHGYLLFNTTAFSQKPLHKIYDEYRFHYAHFKCPMNDKFEVSGSIAADELEDNPIIYENHHFKYDVLFTICPENDASKLECIYDFKQLKALPKALSCRVIFGRMFGRSAVISENIKMDISQLEHAKVYEPPQLKENQ
;
A
#
# COMPACT_ATOMS: atom_id res chain seq x y z
N MET A 1 2.21 -42.64 -64.25
CA MET A 1 1.05 -42.12 -63.51
C MET A 1 1.35 -42.18 -62.05
N LEU A 2 1.79 -41.07 -61.48
CA LEU A 2 2.11 -40.90 -60.07
C LEU A 2 1.17 -39.87 -59.50
N GLN A 3 0.19 -40.32 -58.71
CA GLN A 3 -0.73 -39.42 -57.98
C GLN A 3 -0.06 -38.97 -56.67
N GLY A 4 0.32 -37.71 -56.66
CA GLY A 4 0.80 -37.04 -55.43
C GLY A 4 -0.38 -36.72 -54.51
N ARG A 5 -0.43 -37.36 -53.33
CA ARG A 5 -1.32 -36.95 -52.23
C ARG A 5 -0.69 -35.81 -51.46
N SER A 6 -1.19 -34.61 -51.72
CA SER A 6 -0.90 -33.44 -50.88
C SER A 6 -1.58 -33.63 -49.53
N ARG A 7 -0.77 -33.78 -48.48
CA ARG A 7 -1.22 -33.72 -47.06
C ARG A 7 -1.25 -32.27 -46.63
N TYR A 8 -2.43 -31.71 -46.52
CA TYR A 8 -2.65 -30.41 -45.87
C TYR A 8 -2.40 -30.60 -44.35
N LEU A 9 -1.27 -30.10 -43.87
CA LEU A 9 -1.04 -29.88 -42.46
C LEU A 9 -1.91 -28.72 -42.02
N VAL A 10 -3.04 -29.00 -41.43
CA VAL A 10 -3.86 -28.03 -40.72
C VAL A 10 -3.15 -27.74 -39.43
N SER A 11 -2.36 -26.65 -39.42
CA SER A 11 -1.73 -26.09 -38.24
C SER A 11 -2.83 -25.45 -37.40
N THR A 12 -3.32 -26.19 -36.42
CA THR A 12 -4.29 -25.69 -35.44
C THR A 12 -3.53 -24.72 -34.56
N PHE A 13 -3.54 -23.44 -34.89
CA PHE A 13 -3.14 -22.37 -34.03
C PHE A 13 -4.13 -22.30 -32.89
N ALA A 14 -3.84 -23.00 -31.80
CA ALA A 14 -4.53 -22.82 -30.53
C ALA A 14 -4.25 -21.39 -30.09
N LEU A 15 -5.15 -20.49 -30.42
CA LEU A 15 -5.24 -19.16 -29.80
C LEU A 15 -5.42 -19.41 -28.31
N LEU A 16 -4.32 -19.33 -27.58
CA LEU A 16 -4.31 -19.15 -26.15
C LEU A 16 -5.06 -17.82 -25.91
N LEU A 17 -6.35 -17.91 -25.74
CA LEU A 17 -7.15 -16.87 -25.13
C LEU A 17 -6.61 -16.75 -23.70
N ILE A 18 -5.58 -15.96 -23.52
CA ILE A 18 -5.19 -15.42 -22.23
C ILE A 18 -6.39 -14.54 -21.87
N GLY A 19 -7.36 -15.15 -21.21
CA GLY A 19 -8.50 -14.46 -20.68
C GLY A 19 -7.95 -13.37 -19.78
N CYS A 20 -8.15 -12.11 -20.19
CA CYS A 20 -7.93 -10.98 -19.30
C CYS A 20 -8.88 -11.16 -18.12
N GLU A 21 -8.43 -11.80 -17.06
CA GLU A 21 -9.18 -11.94 -15.83
C GLU A 21 -9.62 -10.54 -15.41
N LYS A 22 -10.93 -10.32 -15.46
CA LYS A 22 -11.51 -9.03 -15.09
C LYS A 22 -11.40 -8.92 -13.57
N ILE A 23 -10.51 -8.08 -13.08
CA ILE A 23 -10.44 -7.77 -11.66
C ILE A 23 -11.76 -7.05 -11.30
N PRO A 24 -12.56 -7.58 -10.38
CA PRO A 24 -13.80 -6.92 -9.98
C PRO A 24 -13.51 -5.59 -9.32
N GLU A 25 -14.44 -4.65 -9.44
CA GLU A 25 -14.39 -3.41 -8.67
C GLU A 25 -14.71 -3.72 -7.21
N TYR A 26 -13.77 -3.42 -6.35
CA TYR A 26 -13.97 -3.54 -4.91
C TYR A 26 -14.34 -2.18 -4.31
N GLN A 27 -15.23 -2.23 -3.35
CA GLN A 27 -15.56 -1.11 -2.48
C GLN A 27 -15.55 -1.65 -1.04
N VAL A 28 -14.34 -1.79 -0.50
CA VAL A 28 -14.17 -2.28 0.87
C VAL A 28 -14.13 -1.10 1.82
N PRO A 29 -15.07 -0.98 2.75
CA PRO A 29 -14.99 0.04 3.78
C PRO A 29 -13.75 -0.15 4.64
N ILE A 30 -12.89 0.86 4.69
CA ILE A 30 -11.70 0.92 5.52
C ILE A 30 -11.76 2.19 6.35
N THR A 31 -11.44 2.07 7.64
CA THR A 31 -11.26 3.19 8.55
C THR A 31 -9.87 3.16 9.16
N LEU A 32 -9.29 4.33 9.45
CA LEU A 32 -8.02 4.42 10.13
C LEU A 32 -8.24 4.67 11.62
N GLU A 33 -7.36 4.08 12.42
CA GLU A 33 -7.26 4.46 13.82
C GLU A 33 -6.76 5.91 13.93
N PRO A 34 -7.34 6.75 14.81
CA PRO A 34 -6.89 8.13 14.98
C PRO A 34 -5.57 8.26 15.73
N GLN A 35 -4.99 7.15 16.16
CA GLN A 35 -3.70 7.12 16.83
C GLN A 35 -2.60 6.82 15.81
N TYR A 36 -1.58 7.65 15.83
CA TYR A 36 -0.41 7.50 14.96
C TYR A 36 0.85 7.31 15.79
N THR A 37 1.75 6.51 15.26
CA THR A 37 3.13 6.43 15.72
C THR A 37 4.06 6.88 14.61
N PHE A 38 5.30 7.20 14.94
CA PHE A 38 6.29 7.54 13.93
C PHE A 38 7.68 7.03 14.33
N VAL A 39 8.49 6.77 13.31
CA VAL A 39 9.93 6.54 13.47
C VAL A 39 10.62 7.86 13.19
N ALA A 40 11.43 8.29 14.13
CA ALA A 40 12.21 9.51 13.98
C ALA A 40 13.21 9.38 12.80
N PRO A 41 13.37 10.45 12.00
CA PRO A 41 14.32 10.41 10.91
C PRO A 41 15.73 10.27 11.46
N GLN A 42 16.46 9.28 10.97
CA GLN A 42 17.86 9.12 11.27
C GLN A 42 18.67 10.10 10.42
N HIS A 43 19.74 10.64 10.99
CA HIS A 43 20.72 11.39 10.21
C HIS A 43 21.45 10.44 9.25
N ILE A 44 21.52 10.81 7.98
CA ILE A 44 22.21 10.05 6.94
C ILE A 44 23.51 10.78 6.63
N PRO A 45 24.66 10.36 7.24
CA PRO A 45 25.92 11.10 7.16
C PRO A 45 26.40 11.29 5.71
N GLU A 46 26.20 10.27 4.87
CA GLU A 46 26.65 10.28 3.47
C GLU A 46 25.97 11.36 2.62
N LEU A 47 24.80 11.81 3.08
CA LEU A 47 24.01 12.83 2.37
C LEU A 47 23.97 14.16 3.14
N ASP A 48 24.61 14.22 4.30
CA ASP A 48 24.57 15.37 5.22
C ASP A 48 23.17 15.92 5.48
N ARG A 49 22.21 15.01 5.68
CA ARG A 49 20.81 15.37 5.88
C ARG A 49 20.08 14.39 6.77
N HIS A 50 18.92 14.81 7.26
CA HIS A 50 17.98 13.95 7.93
C HIS A 50 17.21 13.10 6.91
N GLY A 51 16.85 11.88 7.32
CA GLY A 51 15.85 11.08 6.63
C GLY A 51 14.45 11.71 6.73
N TYR A 52 13.44 10.96 6.43
CA TYR A 52 12.05 11.41 6.47
C TYR A 52 11.30 10.80 7.65
N LEU A 53 10.19 11.43 8.05
CA LEU A 53 9.27 10.87 9.02
C LEU A 53 8.51 9.71 8.39
N LEU A 54 8.59 8.54 9.02
CA LEU A 54 7.81 7.37 8.68
C LEU A 54 6.72 7.19 9.73
N PHE A 55 5.47 7.31 9.31
CA PHE A 55 4.30 7.17 10.18
C PHE A 55 3.72 5.78 10.09
N ASN A 56 3.11 5.33 11.19
CA ASN A 56 2.33 4.10 11.24
C ASN A 56 0.98 4.38 11.90
N THR A 57 -0.05 3.69 11.41
CA THR A 57 -1.39 3.61 12.01
C THR A 57 -2.02 2.26 11.70
N THR A 58 -3.15 1.97 12.34
CA THR A 58 -3.91 0.75 12.08
C THR A 58 -5.10 1.06 11.15
N ALA A 59 -5.26 0.25 10.11
CA ALA A 59 -6.45 0.23 9.27
C ALA A 59 -7.39 -0.89 9.71
N PHE A 60 -8.67 -0.58 9.82
CA PHE A 60 -9.73 -1.52 10.12
C PHE A 60 -10.55 -1.80 8.86
N SER A 61 -10.72 -3.08 8.54
CA SER A 61 -11.52 -3.52 7.41
C SER A 61 -12.53 -4.59 7.84
N GLN A 62 -13.78 -4.49 7.35
CA GLN A 62 -14.77 -5.54 7.56
C GLN A 62 -14.53 -6.77 6.66
N LYS A 63 -13.77 -6.62 5.58
CA LYS A 63 -13.42 -7.69 4.66
C LYS A 63 -11.94 -8.06 4.79
N PRO A 64 -11.59 -9.33 4.62
CA PRO A 64 -10.20 -9.78 4.67
C PRO A 64 -9.44 -9.33 3.43
N LEU A 65 -8.69 -8.23 3.53
CA LEU A 65 -7.92 -7.66 2.41
C LEU A 65 -6.87 -8.65 1.88
N HIS A 66 -6.24 -9.43 2.77
CA HIS A 66 -5.27 -10.46 2.40
C HIS A 66 -5.86 -11.50 1.45
N LYS A 67 -7.12 -11.93 1.67
CA LYS A 67 -7.77 -12.89 0.76
C LYS A 67 -7.98 -12.31 -0.64
N ILE A 68 -8.34 -11.03 -0.72
CA ILE A 68 -8.45 -10.33 -2.01
C ILE A 68 -7.07 -10.24 -2.66
N TYR A 69 -6.04 -9.92 -1.88
CA TYR A 69 -4.66 -9.81 -2.34
C TYR A 69 -4.18 -11.13 -2.95
N ASP A 70 -4.36 -12.24 -2.25
CA ASP A 70 -3.93 -13.58 -2.66
C ASP A 70 -4.74 -14.12 -3.84
N GLU A 71 -6.07 -13.98 -3.80
CA GLU A 71 -6.98 -14.49 -4.84
C GLU A 71 -6.61 -13.96 -6.24
N TYR A 72 -6.25 -12.67 -6.31
CA TYR A 72 -5.89 -12.01 -7.57
C TYR A 72 -4.39 -11.89 -7.78
N ARG A 73 -3.56 -12.50 -6.94
CA ARG A 73 -2.10 -12.51 -7.03
C ARG A 73 -1.53 -11.10 -7.21
N PHE A 74 -1.95 -10.18 -6.35
CA PHE A 74 -1.37 -8.86 -6.30
C PHE A 74 0.05 -8.94 -5.72
N HIS A 75 0.92 -7.97 -6.05
CA HIS A 75 2.32 -7.93 -5.65
C HIS A 75 2.64 -6.72 -4.79
N TYR A 76 1.73 -5.74 -4.75
CA TYR A 76 1.88 -4.57 -3.90
C TYR A 76 0.53 -4.03 -3.46
N ALA A 77 0.53 -3.41 -2.30
CA ALA A 77 -0.62 -2.77 -1.69
C ALA A 77 -0.25 -1.33 -1.33
N HIS A 78 -0.69 -0.37 -2.12
CA HIS A 78 -0.43 1.04 -1.90
C HIS A 78 -1.54 1.71 -1.10
N PHE A 79 -1.13 2.52 -0.12
CA PHE A 79 -1.97 3.50 0.55
C PHE A 79 -1.59 4.89 0.03
N LYS A 80 -2.55 5.61 -0.55
CA LYS A 80 -2.31 6.91 -1.17
C LYS A 80 -3.38 7.92 -0.79
N CYS A 81 -2.94 9.14 -0.44
CA CYS A 81 -3.83 10.27 -0.24
C CYS A 81 -3.27 11.46 -1.04
N PRO A 82 -3.88 11.83 -2.16
CA PRO A 82 -3.49 13.04 -2.87
C PRO A 82 -3.76 14.24 -1.95
N MET A 83 -2.81 15.14 -1.89
CA MET A 83 -2.88 16.27 -0.96
C MET A 83 -3.02 17.59 -1.71
N ASN A 84 -2.15 17.83 -2.66
CA ASN A 84 -2.15 18.98 -3.58
C ASN A 84 -1.23 18.62 -4.76
N ASP A 85 -1.00 19.58 -5.66
CA ASP A 85 -0.13 19.36 -6.83
C ASP A 85 1.35 19.09 -6.49
N LYS A 86 1.72 19.20 -5.22
CA LYS A 86 3.12 19.05 -4.77
C LYS A 86 3.36 17.87 -3.87
N PHE A 87 2.40 17.50 -3.03
CA PHE A 87 2.58 16.47 -2.01
C PHE A 87 1.49 15.42 -2.04
N GLU A 88 1.86 14.19 -1.72
CA GLU A 88 0.95 13.09 -1.43
C GLU A 88 1.38 12.35 -0.16
N VAL A 89 0.42 11.75 0.54
CA VAL A 89 0.71 10.67 1.46
C VAL A 89 0.87 9.42 0.63
N SER A 90 2.02 8.77 0.74
CA SER A 90 2.32 7.55 0.03
C SER A 90 2.86 6.49 0.99
N GLY A 91 2.32 5.30 0.90
CA GLY A 91 2.70 4.22 1.79
C GLY A 91 2.21 2.85 1.34
N SER A 92 2.28 1.91 2.26
CA SER A 92 1.80 0.55 2.06
C SER A 92 0.83 0.17 3.18
N ILE A 93 -0.08 -0.74 2.85
CA ILE A 93 -0.88 -1.46 3.83
C ILE A 93 -0.38 -2.91 3.84
N ALA A 94 -0.09 -3.43 5.01
CA ALA A 94 0.41 -4.80 5.17
C ALA A 94 -0.70 -5.79 4.86
N ALA A 95 -0.80 -6.16 3.59
CA ALA A 95 -1.71 -7.18 3.09
C ALA A 95 -0.97 -8.44 2.63
N ASP A 96 0.33 -8.32 2.44
CA ASP A 96 1.26 -9.30 1.89
C ASP A 96 2.22 -9.92 2.93
N GLU A 97 2.45 -9.25 4.07
CA GLU A 97 3.35 -9.75 5.12
C GLU A 97 2.70 -10.81 6.03
N LEU A 98 1.69 -11.51 5.51
CA LEU A 98 0.77 -12.27 6.35
C LEU A 98 1.21 -13.70 6.66
N GLU A 99 2.32 -14.15 6.10
CA GLU A 99 2.84 -15.48 6.43
C GLU A 99 3.38 -15.56 7.87
N ASP A 100 3.88 -14.45 8.43
CA ASP A 100 4.52 -14.43 9.76
C ASP A 100 3.73 -13.70 10.86
N ASN A 101 2.77 -12.87 10.52
CA ASN A 101 1.93 -12.16 11.50
C ASN A 101 0.47 -12.60 11.41
N PRO A 102 -0.10 -13.19 12.48
CA PRO A 102 -1.50 -13.54 12.48
C PRO A 102 -2.34 -12.28 12.29
N ILE A 103 -3.18 -12.29 11.25
CA ILE A 103 -4.14 -11.22 11.03
C ILE A 103 -5.03 -11.12 12.26
N ILE A 104 -4.99 -9.98 12.91
CA ILE A 104 -5.79 -9.76 14.09
C ILE A 104 -7.22 -9.48 13.62
N TYR A 105 -8.14 -10.36 14.02
CA TYR A 105 -9.58 -10.16 13.86
C TYR A 105 -10.18 -9.84 15.21
N GLU A 106 -10.60 -8.60 15.37
CA GLU A 106 -11.14 -8.11 16.64
C GLU A 106 -12.34 -7.20 16.38
N ASN A 107 -13.38 -7.33 17.21
CA ASN A 107 -14.60 -6.52 17.10
C ASN A 107 -15.20 -6.52 15.68
N HIS A 108 -15.23 -7.66 15.00
CA HIS A 108 -15.72 -7.85 13.64
C HIS A 108 -14.93 -7.09 12.55
N HIS A 109 -13.69 -6.71 12.84
CA HIS A 109 -12.79 -6.06 11.87
C HIS A 109 -11.45 -6.78 11.79
N PHE A 110 -10.90 -6.81 10.59
CA PHE A 110 -9.50 -7.18 10.34
C PHE A 110 -8.64 -5.94 10.53
N LYS A 111 -7.52 -6.10 11.22
CA LYS A 111 -6.54 -5.04 11.47
C LYS A 111 -5.35 -5.23 10.54
N TYR A 112 -4.89 -4.13 9.96
CA TYR A 112 -3.71 -4.08 9.10
C TYR A 112 -2.86 -2.87 9.49
N ASP A 113 -1.56 -3.03 9.45
CA ASP A 113 -0.65 -1.92 9.64
C ASP A 113 -0.57 -1.09 8.35
N VAL A 114 -0.56 0.22 8.51
CA VAL A 114 -0.37 1.18 7.42
C VAL A 114 0.87 1.99 7.71
N LEU A 115 1.91 1.76 6.92
CA LEU A 115 3.14 2.53 6.95
C LEU A 115 3.13 3.56 5.84
N PHE A 116 3.38 4.83 6.14
CA PHE A 116 3.34 5.89 5.15
C PHE A 116 4.29 7.05 5.46
N THR A 117 4.60 7.80 4.44
CA THR A 117 5.35 9.04 4.50
C THR A 117 4.64 10.12 3.69
N ILE A 118 5.05 11.36 3.83
CA ILE A 118 4.50 12.50 3.08
C ILE A 118 5.62 13.04 2.21
N CYS A 119 5.47 12.86 0.90
CA CYS A 119 6.48 13.19 -0.08
C CYS A 119 5.90 14.00 -1.24
N PRO A 120 6.71 14.73 -1.99
CA PRO A 120 6.31 15.25 -3.29
C PRO A 120 5.83 14.12 -4.19
N GLU A 121 4.78 14.38 -4.96
CA GLU A 121 4.33 13.45 -5.99
C GLU A 121 5.49 13.16 -6.96
N ASN A 122 5.74 11.88 -7.23
CA ASN A 122 6.84 11.41 -8.09
C ASN A 122 8.27 11.55 -7.51
N ASP A 123 8.45 11.87 -6.23
CA ASP A 123 9.78 11.80 -5.60
C ASP A 123 10.17 10.34 -5.27
N ALA A 124 10.65 9.61 -6.30
CA ALA A 124 11.14 8.25 -6.11
C ALA A 124 12.37 8.17 -5.18
N SER A 125 13.09 9.28 -5.02
CA SER A 125 14.28 9.35 -4.18
C SER A 125 13.95 9.53 -2.70
N LYS A 126 12.72 9.96 -2.38
CA LYS A 126 12.25 10.38 -1.05
C LYS A 126 13.10 11.47 -0.41
N LEU A 127 13.80 12.25 -1.24
CA LEU A 127 14.75 13.26 -0.78
C LEU A 127 14.05 14.50 -0.24
N GLU A 128 12.87 14.78 -0.70
CA GLU A 128 12.09 15.97 -0.35
C GLU A 128 10.89 15.65 0.55
N CYS A 129 10.83 14.42 1.07
CA CYS A 129 9.79 14.04 2.00
C CYS A 129 9.88 14.82 3.31
N ILE A 130 8.76 14.94 4.01
CA ILE A 130 8.69 15.64 5.30
C ILE A 130 9.57 14.95 6.34
N TYR A 131 10.43 15.72 6.99
CA TYR A 131 11.34 15.25 8.02
C TYR A 131 11.16 15.98 9.37
N ASP A 132 10.37 17.06 9.42
CA ASP A 132 10.08 17.84 10.62
C ASP A 132 8.56 18.07 10.75
N PHE A 133 8.04 17.89 11.95
CA PHE A 133 6.62 18.12 12.28
C PHE A 133 6.16 19.57 11.97
N LYS A 134 7.05 20.54 12.00
CA LYS A 134 6.72 21.93 11.64
C LYS A 134 6.20 22.05 10.21
N GLN A 135 6.65 21.18 9.31
CA GLN A 135 6.23 21.15 7.91
C GLN A 135 4.76 20.69 7.76
N LEU A 136 4.25 19.89 8.71
CA LEU A 136 2.85 19.42 8.70
C LEU A 136 1.86 20.57 8.81
N LYS A 137 2.22 21.67 9.48
CA LYS A 137 1.32 22.82 9.71
C LYS A 137 0.87 23.50 8.42
N ALA A 138 1.67 23.37 7.35
CA ALA A 138 1.35 23.94 6.04
C ALA A 138 0.45 23.04 5.18
N LEU A 139 0.12 21.84 5.66
CA LEU A 139 -0.61 20.84 4.90
C LEU A 139 -2.13 20.90 5.17
N PRO A 140 -2.96 20.39 4.24
CA PRO A 140 -4.39 20.23 4.47
C PRO A 140 -4.66 19.33 5.68
N LYS A 141 -5.60 19.73 6.55
CA LYS A 141 -5.87 18.99 7.79
C LYS A 141 -6.57 17.65 7.56
N ALA A 142 -7.41 17.56 6.54
CA ALA A 142 -8.18 16.36 6.24
C ALA A 142 -7.95 15.92 4.80
N LEU A 143 -7.69 14.62 4.63
CA LEU A 143 -7.45 14.00 3.33
C LEU A 143 -8.48 12.90 3.06
N SER A 144 -8.64 12.60 1.77
CA SER A 144 -9.36 11.42 1.29
C SER A 144 -8.34 10.47 0.66
N CYS A 145 -8.19 9.32 1.27
CA CYS A 145 -7.20 8.32 0.88
C CYS A 145 -7.86 7.15 0.14
N ARG A 146 -7.03 6.35 -0.49
CA ARG A 146 -7.43 5.13 -1.19
C ARG A 146 -6.40 4.02 -0.99
N VAL A 147 -6.88 2.78 -1.07
CA VAL A 147 -6.03 1.58 -1.13
C VAL A 147 -6.09 1.02 -2.53
N ILE A 148 -4.92 0.76 -3.09
CA ILE A 148 -4.73 0.25 -4.45
C ILE A 148 -3.87 -1.00 -4.36
N PHE A 149 -4.40 -2.13 -4.86
CA PHE A 149 -3.62 -3.34 -5.06
C PHE A 149 -3.18 -3.44 -6.52
N GLY A 150 -1.96 -3.88 -6.76
CA GLY A 150 -1.45 -3.99 -8.11
C GLY A 150 -0.53 -5.17 -8.34
N ARG A 151 -0.35 -5.50 -9.61
CA ARG A 151 0.55 -6.55 -10.10
C ARG A 151 1.79 -5.90 -10.70
N MET A 152 2.93 -6.57 -10.61
CA MET A 152 4.18 -6.09 -11.20
C MET A 152 4.04 -5.87 -12.72
N PHE A 153 3.34 -6.78 -13.38
CA PHE A 153 2.99 -6.67 -14.81
C PHE A 153 1.49 -6.85 -14.93
N GLY A 154 0.73 -5.75 -15.07
CA GLY A 154 -0.70 -5.87 -15.22
C GLY A 154 -1.50 -4.70 -14.69
N ARG A 155 -2.76 -4.96 -14.37
CA ARG A 155 -3.69 -3.95 -13.89
C ARG A 155 -3.62 -3.81 -12.36
N SER A 156 -3.86 -2.62 -11.89
CA SER A 156 -4.17 -2.33 -10.49
C SER A 156 -5.68 -2.26 -10.29
N ALA A 157 -6.10 -2.50 -9.06
CA ALA A 157 -7.48 -2.37 -8.62
C ALA A 157 -7.56 -1.40 -7.44
N VAL A 158 -8.51 -0.49 -7.46
CA VAL A 158 -8.84 0.32 -6.29
C VAL A 158 -9.71 -0.55 -5.38
N ILE A 159 -9.21 -0.81 -4.18
CA ILE A 159 -9.85 -1.68 -3.19
C ILE A 159 -10.75 -0.88 -2.26
N SER A 160 -10.34 0.33 -1.93
CA SER A 160 -11.10 1.25 -1.09
C SER A 160 -10.82 2.67 -1.48
N GLU A 161 -11.85 3.51 -1.41
CA GLU A 161 -11.78 4.96 -1.64
C GLU A 161 -12.38 5.71 -0.46
N ASN A 162 -12.14 7.01 -0.42
CA ASN A 162 -12.72 7.92 0.57
C ASN A 162 -12.36 7.59 2.03
N ILE A 163 -11.23 6.93 2.26
CA ILE A 163 -10.71 6.70 3.60
C ILE A 163 -10.32 8.05 4.20
N LYS A 164 -10.94 8.42 5.31
CA LYS A 164 -10.69 9.72 5.95
C LYS A 164 -9.42 9.65 6.78
N MET A 165 -8.53 10.62 6.56
CA MET A 165 -7.29 10.79 7.32
C MET A 165 -7.20 12.22 7.83
N ASP A 166 -6.97 12.39 9.12
CA ASP A 166 -6.77 13.70 9.75
C ASP A 166 -5.28 13.94 9.99
N ILE A 167 -4.69 14.79 9.17
CA ILE A 167 -3.26 15.16 9.26
C ILE A 167 -2.95 15.89 10.57
N SER A 168 -3.90 16.58 11.18
CA SER A 168 -3.65 17.28 12.44
C SER A 168 -3.30 16.33 13.58
N GLN A 169 -3.75 15.08 13.50
CA GLN A 169 -3.41 14.05 14.49
C GLN A 169 -1.95 13.61 14.41
N LEU A 170 -1.28 13.79 13.26
CA LEU A 170 0.13 13.46 13.12
C LEU A 170 1.03 14.33 14.02
N GLU A 171 0.61 15.55 14.33
CA GLU A 171 1.34 16.41 15.27
C GLU A 171 1.39 15.81 16.70
N HIS A 172 0.47 14.89 17.00
CA HIS A 172 0.37 14.19 18.29
C HIS A 172 0.85 12.74 18.22
N ALA A 173 1.45 12.34 17.09
CA ALA A 173 1.99 11.00 16.92
C ALA A 173 3.05 10.69 17.97
N LYS A 174 3.01 9.47 18.50
CA LYS A 174 4.00 8.99 19.48
C LYS A 174 5.19 8.36 18.77
N VAL A 175 6.35 8.42 19.41
CA VAL A 175 7.52 7.68 18.91
C VAL A 175 7.19 6.19 18.91
N TYR A 176 7.49 5.53 17.81
CA TYR A 176 7.36 4.08 17.73
C TYR A 176 8.46 3.43 18.57
N GLU A 177 8.05 2.70 19.58
CA GLU A 177 8.92 1.85 20.38
C GLU A 177 8.72 0.41 19.91
N PRO A 178 9.74 -0.20 19.25
CA PRO A 178 9.63 -1.59 18.85
C PRO A 178 9.41 -2.47 20.09
N PRO A 179 8.60 -3.52 19.99
CA PRO A 179 8.40 -4.45 21.09
C PRO A 179 9.77 -4.97 21.52
N GLN A 180 10.08 -4.82 22.81
CA GLN A 180 11.30 -5.39 23.37
C GLN A 180 11.25 -6.91 23.16
N LEU A 181 12.16 -7.41 22.33
CA LEU A 181 12.39 -8.85 22.28
C LEU A 181 12.71 -9.30 23.69
N LYS A 182 11.79 -10.03 24.32
CA LYS A 182 12.11 -10.73 25.55
C LYS A 182 13.24 -11.70 25.21
N GLU A 183 14.46 -11.35 25.55
CA GLU A 183 15.56 -12.31 25.58
C GLU A 183 15.09 -13.46 26.49
N ASN A 184 14.75 -14.56 25.87
CA ASN A 184 14.50 -15.79 26.59
C ASN A 184 15.84 -16.21 27.19
N GLN A 185 16.04 -15.87 28.49
CA GLN A 185 17.10 -16.41 29.30
C GLN A 185 16.86 -17.91 29.57
#